data_6691f4389d4a1c36354d36c2cb9012ba
#
_entry.id   6691f4389d4a1c36354d36c2cb9012ba
#
_cell.length_a   1.000
_cell.length_b   1.000
_cell.length_c   1.000
_cell.angle_alpha   90.00
_cell.angle_beta   90.00
_cell.angle_gamma   90.00
#
_symmetry.space_group_name_H-M   'P 1'
#
loop_
_entity.id
_entity.type
_entity.pdbx_description
1 polymer ?
#
loop_
_entity_poly.entity_id
_entity_poly.type
_entity_poly.pdbx_seq_one_letter_code
_entity_poly.pdbx_strand_id
1 'polypeptide(L)'
;MLDLSDLYQFVTYADCGTLSAAADKLYISQPTLTRTMHDVEDAFGVPLFHRGKNRIELTDTGEVAVEQARSLLSEAEKAVETVQTFERNQHTITIHSCAPVPLWSLLPELSRRFPDNIISSKLTNMDEILQNVSSGNADIGILPQSCSDKNLLCIPYLKEQLYVCIPKEHKLAEHSQLSLPQLNGFNCLLRDEIGFWTNLVKSKMPASRFLIQTDEFEFEELVRTSTLLCFSSSKTTDSDQTLKGRKQIPLTDPEVNVTYHLISSTKSTILQSVSPTFEFRHQK
;
A
#
# COMPACT_ATOMS: atom_id res chain seq x y z
N MET A 1 -1.88 29.28 -28.97
CA MET A 1 -1.66 28.63 -27.65
C MET A 1 -2.18 27.24 -27.78
N LEU A 2 -1.48 26.21 -27.24
CA LEU A 2 -1.95 24.80 -27.26
C LEU A 2 -3.17 24.67 -26.35
N ASP A 3 -4.24 24.06 -26.88
CA ASP A 3 -5.45 23.68 -26.14
C ASP A 3 -5.44 22.17 -25.87
N LEU A 4 -5.77 21.77 -24.66
CA LEU A 4 -5.78 20.35 -24.28
C LEU A 4 -6.83 19.53 -25.04
N SER A 5 -7.97 20.14 -25.41
CA SER A 5 -9.00 19.50 -26.22
C SER A 5 -8.48 19.21 -27.63
N ASP A 6 -7.74 20.16 -28.22
CA ASP A 6 -7.14 20.03 -29.54
C ASP A 6 -6.04 18.95 -29.53
N LEU A 7 -5.21 18.94 -28.47
CA LEU A 7 -4.20 17.88 -28.28
C LEU A 7 -4.85 16.51 -28.13
N TYR A 8 -5.97 16.39 -27.41
CA TYR A 8 -6.69 15.12 -27.28
C TYR A 8 -7.22 14.62 -28.64
N GLN A 9 -7.78 15.52 -29.45
CA GLN A 9 -8.22 15.21 -30.81
C GLN A 9 -7.06 14.82 -31.72
N PHE A 10 -5.92 15.50 -31.61
CA PHE A 10 -4.69 15.20 -32.35
C PHE A 10 -4.13 13.80 -32.01
N VAL A 11 -4.04 13.47 -30.74
CA VAL A 11 -3.63 12.14 -30.26
C VAL A 11 -4.63 11.06 -30.73
N THR A 12 -5.93 11.35 -30.64
CA THR A 12 -6.97 10.41 -31.13
C THR A 12 -6.84 10.18 -32.64
N TYR A 13 -6.53 11.20 -33.42
CA TYR A 13 -6.24 11.05 -34.84
C TYR A 13 -5.03 10.14 -35.08
N ALA A 14 -3.93 10.35 -34.37
CA ALA A 14 -2.74 9.52 -34.47
C ALA A 14 -3.02 8.05 -34.16
N ASP A 15 -3.84 7.77 -33.16
CA ASP A 15 -4.26 6.41 -32.77
C ASP A 15 -5.15 5.72 -33.84
N CYS A 16 -6.04 6.50 -34.46
CA CYS A 16 -6.99 5.97 -35.45
C CYS A 16 -6.40 5.88 -36.87
N GLY A 17 -5.33 6.60 -37.15
CA GLY A 17 -4.61 6.62 -38.45
C GLY A 17 -5.37 7.30 -39.60
N THR A 18 -6.66 7.69 -39.40
CA THR A 18 -7.45 8.42 -40.40
C THR A 18 -8.37 9.43 -39.77
N LEU A 19 -8.59 10.57 -40.47
CA LEU A 19 -9.51 11.62 -40.00
C LEU A 19 -10.94 11.12 -39.83
N SER A 20 -11.43 10.25 -40.73
CA SER A 20 -12.78 9.71 -40.64
C SER A 20 -12.97 8.85 -39.41
N ALA A 21 -12.08 7.88 -39.17
CA ALA A 21 -12.17 7.01 -38.00
C ALA A 21 -12.01 7.79 -36.65
N ALA A 22 -11.15 8.81 -36.64
CA ALA A 22 -10.99 9.66 -35.48
C ALA A 22 -12.21 10.55 -35.22
N ALA A 23 -12.79 11.13 -36.27
CA ALA A 23 -13.99 11.94 -36.19
C ALA A 23 -15.17 11.13 -35.68
N ASP A 24 -15.36 9.90 -36.16
CA ASP A 24 -16.38 8.95 -35.68
C ASP A 24 -16.17 8.61 -34.19
N LYS A 25 -14.92 8.34 -33.79
CA LYS A 25 -14.57 8.03 -32.39
C LYS A 25 -14.82 9.22 -31.45
N LEU A 26 -14.59 10.45 -31.95
CA LEU A 26 -14.77 11.69 -31.20
C LEU A 26 -16.20 12.24 -31.28
N TYR A 27 -17.09 11.64 -32.07
CA TYR A 27 -18.46 12.12 -32.33
C TYR A 27 -18.50 13.54 -32.87
N ILE A 28 -17.55 13.92 -33.72
CA ILE A 28 -17.48 15.22 -34.40
C ILE A 28 -17.46 15.05 -35.93
N SER A 29 -17.67 16.16 -36.66
CA SER A 29 -17.56 16.12 -38.11
C SER A 29 -16.07 16.07 -38.55
N GLN A 30 -15.78 15.36 -39.65
CA GLN A 30 -14.44 15.32 -40.23
C GLN A 30 -13.89 16.73 -40.58
N PRO A 31 -14.70 17.71 -41.13
CA PRO A 31 -14.24 19.07 -41.33
C PRO A 31 -13.81 19.77 -40.03
N THR A 32 -14.51 19.49 -38.92
CA THR A 32 -14.15 20.04 -37.59
C THR A 32 -12.78 19.50 -37.17
N LEU A 33 -12.59 18.19 -37.22
CA LEU A 33 -11.30 17.57 -36.87
C LEU A 33 -10.16 18.06 -37.76
N THR A 34 -10.43 18.25 -39.09
CA THR A 34 -9.43 18.80 -40.01
C THR A 34 -8.99 20.20 -39.58
N ARG A 35 -9.92 21.04 -39.11
CA ARG A 35 -9.59 22.36 -38.61
C ARG A 35 -8.75 22.26 -37.34
N THR A 36 -9.11 21.39 -36.41
CA THR A 36 -8.29 21.16 -35.21
C THR A 36 -6.86 20.74 -35.55
N MET A 37 -6.67 19.85 -36.56
CA MET A 37 -5.31 19.47 -37.00
C MET A 37 -4.50 20.66 -37.53
N HIS A 38 -5.13 21.64 -38.20
CA HIS A 38 -4.49 22.91 -38.58
C HIS A 38 -4.14 23.77 -37.36
N ASP A 39 -5.09 23.92 -36.42
CA ASP A 39 -4.91 24.73 -35.24
C ASP A 39 -3.76 24.18 -34.36
N VAL A 40 -3.60 22.87 -34.27
CA VAL A 40 -2.46 22.19 -33.60
C VAL A 40 -1.16 22.46 -34.36
N GLU A 41 -1.13 22.25 -35.69
CA GLU A 41 0.07 22.52 -36.50
C GLU A 41 0.52 24.00 -36.38
N ASP A 42 -0.43 24.93 -36.41
CA ASP A 42 -0.17 26.36 -36.22
C ASP A 42 0.37 26.68 -34.80
N ALA A 43 -0.15 25.98 -33.79
CA ALA A 43 0.29 26.14 -32.40
C ALA A 43 1.72 25.63 -32.15
N PHE A 44 2.12 24.56 -32.83
CA PHE A 44 3.51 24.05 -32.82
C PHE A 44 4.45 24.90 -33.74
N GLY A 45 3.89 25.56 -34.73
CA GLY A 45 4.65 26.44 -35.65
C GLY A 45 5.56 25.69 -36.63
N VAL A 46 5.35 24.41 -36.82
CA VAL A 46 6.13 23.55 -37.71
C VAL A 46 5.20 22.55 -38.42
N PRO A 47 5.53 22.09 -39.65
CA PRO A 47 4.71 21.11 -40.35
C PRO A 47 4.66 19.79 -39.61
N LEU A 48 3.47 19.40 -39.18
CA LEU A 48 3.22 18.12 -38.50
C LEU A 48 2.63 17.06 -39.43
N PHE A 49 2.14 17.49 -40.63
CA PHE A 49 1.44 16.62 -41.54
C PHE A 49 1.97 16.70 -42.96
N HIS A 50 2.07 15.55 -43.63
CA HIS A 50 2.14 15.45 -45.07
C HIS A 50 0.73 15.48 -45.66
N ARG A 51 0.48 16.40 -46.60
CA ARG A 51 -0.84 16.57 -47.23
C ARG A 51 -0.84 15.97 -48.64
N GLY A 52 -1.45 14.83 -48.80
CA GLY A 52 -1.74 14.21 -50.07
C GLY A 52 -3.12 14.58 -50.60
N LYS A 53 -3.43 14.19 -51.89
CA LYS A 53 -4.72 14.51 -52.56
C LYS A 53 -5.98 14.04 -51.78
N ASN A 54 -5.91 12.98 -50.96
CA ASN A 54 -7.00 12.44 -50.15
C ASN A 54 -6.57 11.88 -48.79
N ARG A 55 -5.36 12.18 -48.35
CA ARG A 55 -4.79 11.61 -47.15
C ARG A 55 -3.91 12.64 -46.42
N ILE A 56 -4.03 12.68 -45.14
CA ILE A 56 -3.16 13.40 -44.22
C ILE A 56 -2.37 12.36 -43.42
N GLU A 57 -1.08 12.48 -43.30
CA GLU A 57 -0.18 11.54 -42.59
C GLU A 57 0.76 12.39 -41.71
N LEU A 58 1.16 11.85 -40.57
CA LEU A 58 2.13 12.50 -39.70
C LEU A 58 3.50 12.57 -40.39
N THR A 59 4.22 13.65 -40.19
CA THR A 59 5.66 13.73 -40.43
C THR A 59 6.41 13.15 -39.23
N ASP A 60 7.72 12.90 -39.35
CA ASP A 60 8.57 12.52 -38.23
C ASP A 60 8.44 13.54 -37.06
N THR A 61 8.32 14.84 -37.41
CA THR A 61 8.06 15.92 -36.44
C THR A 61 6.67 15.79 -35.81
N GLY A 62 5.69 15.35 -36.61
CA GLY A 62 4.33 15.08 -36.15
C GLY A 62 4.28 13.95 -35.13
N GLU A 63 5.06 12.87 -35.34
CA GLU A 63 5.16 11.76 -34.37
C GLU A 63 5.74 12.23 -33.03
N VAL A 64 6.80 13.05 -33.06
CA VAL A 64 7.36 13.68 -31.86
C VAL A 64 6.32 14.56 -31.16
N ALA A 65 5.54 15.35 -31.93
CA ALA A 65 4.49 16.18 -31.37
C ALA A 65 3.37 15.35 -30.71
N VAL A 66 3.01 14.19 -31.27
CA VAL A 66 2.05 13.27 -30.66
C VAL A 66 2.54 12.76 -29.30
N GLU A 67 3.82 12.39 -29.19
CA GLU A 67 4.39 11.95 -27.91
C GLU A 67 4.38 13.06 -26.86
N GLN A 68 4.72 14.28 -27.24
CA GLN A 68 4.65 15.44 -26.33
C GLN A 68 3.20 15.76 -25.94
N ALA A 69 2.25 15.65 -26.87
CA ALA A 69 0.84 15.84 -26.60
C ALA A 69 0.31 14.80 -25.58
N ARG A 70 0.70 13.51 -25.72
CA ARG A 70 0.36 12.46 -24.74
C ARG A 70 0.91 12.77 -23.35
N SER A 71 2.15 13.23 -23.28
CA SER A 71 2.79 13.60 -22.02
C SER A 71 2.05 14.75 -21.33
N LEU A 72 1.69 15.80 -22.08
CA LEU A 72 0.94 16.94 -21.55
C LEU A 72 -0.46 16.56 -21.07
N LEU A 73 -1.17 15.71 -21.80
CA LEU A 73 -2.50 15.22 -21.40
C LEU A 73 -2.42 14.39 -20.13
N SER A 74 -1.45 13.49 -20.03
CA SER A 74 -1.20 12.72 -18.80
C SER A 74 -0.88 13.58 -17.59
N GLU A 75 -0.10 14.65 -17.78
CA GLU A 75 0.24 15.57 -16.69
C GLU A 75 -0.96 16.43 -16.27
N ALA A 76 -1.82 16.81 -17.23
CA ALA A 76 -3.07 17.50 -16.93
C ALA A 76 -4.04 16.62 -16.12
N GLU A 77 -4.17 15.34 -16.46
CA GLU A 77 -4.96 14.36 -15.69
C GLU A 77 -4.43 14.20 -14.25
N LYS A 78 -3.10 14.06 -14.09
CA LYS A 78 -2.45 14.00 -12.77
C LYS A 78 -2.68 15.24 -11.94
N ALA A 79 -2.67 16.42 -12.56
CA ALA A 79 -2.94 17.68 -11.86
C ALA A 79 -4.37 17.71 -11.29
N VAL A 80 -5.36 17.25 -12.06
CA VAL A 80 -6.76 17.14 -11.60
C VAL A 80 -6.88 16.13 -10.47
N GLU A 81 -6.26 14.95 -10.63
CA GLU A 81 -6.26 13.90 -9.61
C GLU A 81 -5.61 14.38 -8.29
N THR A 82 -4.51 15.14 -8.40
CA THR A 82 -3.81 15.71 -7.24
C THR A 82 -4.72 16.64 -6.45
N VAL A 83 -5.45 17.54 -7.12
CA VAL A 83 -6.37 18.47 -6.47
C VAL A 83 -7.55 17.74 -5.83
N GLN A 84 -8.13 16.76 -6.54
CA GLN A 84 -9.23 15.94 -6.02
C GLN A 84 -8.80 15.08 -4.82
N THR A 85 -7.58 14.56 -4.84
CA THR A 85 -7.01 13.77 -3.75
C THR A 85 -6.75 14.67 -2.54
N PHE A 86 -6.23 15.87 -2.74
CA PHE A 86 -6.04 16.83 -1.67
C PHE A 86 -7.37 17.18 -0.98
N GLU A 87 -8.45 17.43 -1.72
CA GLU A 87 -9.76 17.71 -1.15
C GLU A 87 -10.33 16.52 -0.38
N ARG A 88 -10.23 15.30 -0.95
CA ARG A 88 -10.66 14.06 -0.25
C ARG A 88 -9.87 13.83 1.03
N ASN A 89 -8.59 14.13 1.04
CA ASN A 89 -7.69 13.89 2.18
C ASN A 89 -7.90 14.90 3.31
N GLN A 90 -8.54 16.05 3.09
CA GLN A 90 -8.83 17.03 4.16
C GLN A 90 -9.68 16.43 5.30
N HIS A 91 -10.48 15.39 5.00
CA HIS A 91 -11.33 14.70 5.97
C HIS A 91 -10.99 13.23 6.15
N THR A 92 -9.87 12.76 5.59
CA THR A 92 -9.45 11.36 5.69
C THR A 92 -8.04 11.28 6.28
N ILE A 93 -7.87 10.44 7.29
CA ILE A 93 -6.55 10.06 7.81
C ILE A 93 -6.20 8.70 7.22
N THR A 94 -5.15 8.65 6.42
CA THR A 94 -4.70 7.44 5.74
C THR A 94 -3.51 6.81 6.46
N ILE A 95 -3.63 5.51 6.80
CA ILE A 95 -2.63 4.78 7.56
C ILE A 95 -2.16 3.56 6.75
N HIS A 96 -0.86 3.44 6.53
CA HIS A 96 -0.26 2.24 5.98
C HIS A 96 0.52 1.49 7.04
N SER A 97 0.28 0.19 7.21
CA SER A 97 0.90 -0.61 8.27
C SER A 97 1.56 -1.87 7.74
N CYS A 98 2.70 -2.23 8.31
CA CYS A 98 3.40 -3.49 8.03
C CYS A 98 2.76 -4.71 8.73
N ALA A 99 1.91 -4.49 9.73
CA ALA A 99 1.27 -5.55 10.52
C ALA A 99 -0.09 -5.10 11.07
N PRO A 100 -1.02 -6.03 11.35
CA PRO A 100 -2.36 -5.68 11.80
C PRO A 100 -2.40 -5.19 13.24
N VAL A 101 -1.68 -5.79 14.15
CA VAL A 101 -1.76 -5.49 15.60
C VAL A 101 -1.47 -4.04 15.94
N PRO A 102 -0.37 -3.41 15.47
CA PRO A 102 -0.12 -2.01 15.76
C PRO A 102 -1.15 -1.09 15.11
N LEU A 103 -1.72 -1.48 13.96
CA LEU A 103 -2.81 -0.75 13.32
C LEU A 103 -4.07 -0.76 14.19
N TRP A 104 -4.53 -1.95 14.61
CA TRP A 104 -5.72 -2.08 15.47
C TRP A 104 -5.58 -1.36 16.81
N SER A 105 -4.35 -1.28 17.33
CA SER A 105 -4.09 -0.52 18.56
C SER A 105 -4.13 0.99 18.35
N LEU A 106 -3.87 1.47 17.11
CA LEU A 106 -3.85 2.90 16.77
C LEU A 106 -5.26 3.43 16.43
N LEU A 107 -6.07 2.63 15.74
CA LEU A 107 -7.37 3.05 15.21
C LEU A 107 -8.31 3.66 16.27
N PRO A 108 -8.51 3.06 17.46
CA PRO A 108 -9.39 3.64 18.49
C PRO A 108 -8.89 4.99 19.00
N GLU A 109 -7.58 5.18 19.10
CA GLU A 109 -7.00 6.43 19.56
C GLU A 109 -7.21 7.57 18.54
N LEU A 110 -7.00 7.27 17.26
CA LEU A 110 -7.25 8.22 16.17
C LEU A 110 -8.74 8.56 16.06
N SER A 111 -9.63 7.57 16.11
CA SER A 111 -11.09 7.80 16.06
C SER A 111 -11.56 8.69 17.21
N ARG A 112 -10.98 8.52 18.39
CA ARG A 112 -11.31 9.36 19.55
C ARG A 112 -10.80 10.80 19.40
N ARG A 113 -9.63 10.97 18.78
CA ARG A 113 -8.97 12.27 18.65
C ARG A 113 -9.47 13.08 17.48
N PHE A 114 -9.87 12.40 16.42
CA PHE A 114 -10.35 12.97 15.17
C PHE A 114 -11.74 12.43 14.80
N PRO A 115 -12.77 12.76 15.59
CA PRO A 115 -14.11 12.16 15.41
C PRO A 115 -14.77 12.52 14.09
N ASP A 116 -14.37 13.65 13.47
CA ASP A 116 -14.93 14.15 12.22
C ASP A 116 -14.19 13.62 10.98
N ASN A 117 -13.08 12.87 11.18
CA ASN A 117 -12.30 12.33 10.10
C ASN A 117 -12.67 10.88 9.78
N ILE A 118 -12.66 10.55 8.49
CA ILE A 118 -12.68 9.17 8.04
C ILE A 118 -11.27 8.59 8.21
N ILE A 119 -11.16 7.40 8.81
CA ILE A 119 -9.87 6.73 8.92
C ILE A 119 -9.82 5.61 7.89
N SER A 120 -8.88 5.71 6.95
CA SER A 120 -8.59 4.68 5.95
C SER A 120 -7.29 3.98 6.32
N SER A 121 -7.27 2.65 6.20
CA SER A 121 -6.06 1.90 6.53
C SER A 121 -5.79 0.78 5.52
N LYS A 122 -4.48 0.48 5.32
CA LYS A 122 -4.01 -0.57 4.41
C LYS A 122 -2.83 -1.30 5.03
N LEU A 123 -2.83 -2.64 4.94
CA LEU A 123 -1.63 -3.45 5.20
C LEU A 123 -0.80 -3.54 3.93
N THR A 124 0.49 -3.23 4.04
CA THR A 124 1.40 -3.29 2.89
C THR A 124 2.87 -3.46 3.34
N ASN A 125 3.79 -3.57 2.39
CA ASN A 125 5.22 -3.73 2.66
C ASN A 125 5.90 -2.41 3.06
N MET A 126 7.09 -2.52 3.64
CA MET A 126 7.84 -1.38 4.20
C MET A 126 8.21 -0.33 3.15
N ASP A 127 8.60 -0.76 1.95
CA ASP A 127 9.01 0.17 0.88
C ASP A 127 7.82 1.02 0.41
N GLU A 128 6.66 0.39 0.24
CA GLU A 128 5.42 1.09 -0.11
C GLU A 128 4.96 2.04 1.01
N ILE A 129 5.12 1.66 2.29
CA ILE A 129 4.82 2.55 3.42
C ILE A 129 5.70 3.79 3.36
N LEU A 130 7.01 3.62 3.24
CA LEU A 130 7.97 4.74 3.17
C LEU A 130 7.67 5.65 1.98
N GLN A 131 7.42 5.08 0.81
CA GLN A 131 7.10 5.84 -0.40
C GLN A 131 5.82 6.67 -0.22
N ASN A 132 4.74 6.06 0.28
CA ASN A 132 3.45 6.74 0.42
C ASN A 132 3.47 7.83 1.50
N VAL A 133 4.16 7.61 2.62
CA VAL A 133 4.32 8.65 3.64
C VAL A 133 5.19 9.80 3.13
N SER A 134 6.27 9.50 2.41
CA SER A 134 7.16 10.53 1.85
C SER A 134 6.49 11.37 0.76
N SER A 135 5.62 10.75 -0.05
CA SER A 135 4.85 11.45 -1.10
C SER A 135 3.59 12.16 -0.59
N GLY A 136 3.18 11.92 0.67
CA GLY A 136 1.95 12.47 1.24
C GLY A 136 0.66 11.70 0.88
N ASN A 137 0.79 10.51 0.27
CA ASN A 137 -0.33 9.61 -0.01
C ASN A 137 -0.80 8.82 1.22
N ALA A 138 0.00 8.81 2.30
CA ALA A 138 -0.37 8.31 3.61
C ALA A 138 0.09 9.30 4.68
N ASP A 139 -0.77 9.55 5.67
CA ASP A 139 -0.49 10.46 6.79
C ASP A 139 0.38 9.81 7.85
N ILE A 140 0.15 8.51 8.08
CA ILE A 140 0.86 7.71 9.08
C ILE A 140 1.31 6.41 8.44
N GLY A 141 2.58 6.07 8.66
CA GLY A 141 3.13 4.75 8.40
C GLY A 141 3.47 4.01 9.69
N ILE A 142 3.35 2.69 9.69
CA ILE A 142 3.76 1.83 10.79
C ILE A 142 4.82 0.87 10.30
N LEU A 143 6.04 0.97 10.84
CA LEU A 143 7.20 0.16 10.48
C LEU A 143 7.63 -0.74 11.64
N PRO A 144 8.24 -1.92 11.36
CA PRO A 144 8.75 -2.82 12.40
C PRO A 144 10.13 -2.41 12.93
N GLN A 145 10.65 -1.28 12.48
CA GLN A 145 11.97 -0.75 12.86
C GLN A 145 11.99 0.77 12.72
N SER A 146 12.99 1.41 13.31
CA SER A 146 13.18 2.86 13.17
C SER A 146 13.57 3.26 11.74
N CYS A 147 13.15 4.46 11.36
CA CYS A 147 13.52 5.11 10.11
C CYS A 147 14.44 6.30 10.38
N SER A 148 15.48 6.45 9.56
CA SER A 148 16.48 7.52 9.69
C SER A 148 16.32 8.65 8.66
N ASP A 149 15.19 8.72 7.95
CA ASP A 149 14.92 9.79 7.00
C ASP A 149 14.67 11.12 7.74
N LYS A 150 15.43 12.16 7.37
CA LYS A 150 15.35 13.51 8.00
C LYS A 150 14.02 14.24 7.72
N ASN A 151 13.31 13.84 6.68
CA ASN A 151 12.02 14.42 6.29
C ASN A 151 10.84 13.76 7.01
N LEU A 152 11.10 12.66 7.71
CA LEU A 152 10.07 11.92 8.43
C LEU A 152 10.28 12.04 9.95
N LEU A 153 9.19 12.29 10.65
CA LEU A 153 9.10 12.07 12.09
C LEU A 153 8.99 10.56 12.31
N CYS A 154 9.80 10.02 13.19
CA CYS A 154 9.80 8.59 13.53
C CYS A 154 9.78 8.44 15.04
N ILE A 155 8.72 7.85 15.60
CA ILE A 155 8.58 7.65 17.04
C ILE A 155 8.31 6.19 17.40
N PRO A 156 8.92 5.64 18.47
CA PRO A 156 8.58 4.32 18.96
C PRO A 156 7.13 4.28 19.46
N TYR A 157 6.43 3.17 19.15
CA TYR A 157 4.99 3.10 19.39
C TYR A 157 4.57 1.92 20.23
N LEU A 158 4.80 0.70 19.72
CA LEU A 158 4.28 -0.53 20.30
C LEU A 158 5.35 -1.63 20.25
N LYS A 159 5.48 -2.40 21.35
CA LYS A 159 6.30 -3.61 21.36
C LYS A 159 5.42 -4.84 21.17
N GLU A 160 5.88 -5.75 20.32
CA GLU A 160 5.22 -7.03 20.08
C GLU A 160 6.27 -8.15 20.04
N GLN A 161 5.97 -9.25 20.71
CA GLN A 161 6.77 -10.47 20.70
C GLN A 161 5.93 -11.60 20.11
N LEU A 162 6.52 -12.40 19.23
CA LEU A 162 5.88 -13.58 18.66
C LEU A 162 6.08 -14.80 19.55
N TYR A 163 5.03 -15.61 19.64
CA TYR A 163 5.01 -16.90 20.31
C TYR A 163 4.64 -17.98 19.31
N VAL A 164 5.16 -19.20 19.51
CA VAL A 164 4.62 -20.38 18.86
C VAL A 164 3.62 -21.06 19.81
N CYS A 165 2.48 -21.46 19.27
CA CYS A 165 1.43 -22.17 19.99
C CYS A 165 1.46 -23.64 19.60
N ILE A 166 1.80 -24.51 20.54
CA ILE A 166 2.12 -25.92 20.35
C ILE A 166 1.12 -26.77 21.14
N PRO A 167 0.53 -27.84 20.55
CA PRO A 167 -0.26 -28.82 21.32
C PRO A 167 0.53 -29.35 22.53
N LYS A 168 -0.11 -29.50 23.68
CA LYS A 168 0.57 -29.90 24.94
C LYS A 168 1.31 -31.23 24.85
N GLU A 169 0.84 -32.12 24.00
CA GLU A 169 1.40 -33.44 23.78
C GLU A 169 2.56 -33.49 22.78
N HIS A 170 2.84 -32.34 22.16
CA HIS A 170 3.89 -32.23 21.15
C HIS A 170 5.28 -32.18 21.82
N LYS A 171 6.28 -32.87 21.21
CA LYS A 171 7.66 -32.99 21.74
C LYS A 171 8.33 -31.63 22.06
N LEU A 172 7.98 -30.57 21.37
CA LEU A 172 8.49 -29.23 21.63
C LEU A 172 7.82 -28.53 22.81
N ALA A 173 6.73 -29.05 23.35
CA ALA A 173 5.98 -28.41 24.43
C ALA A 173 6.74 -28.37 25.76
N GLU A 174 7.79 -29.18 25.94
CA GLU A 174 8.63 -29.16 27.14
C GLU A 174 9.55 -27.94 27.23
N HIS A 175 9.85 -27.30 26.09
CA HIS A 175 10.73 -26.15 26.05
C HIS A 175 10.11 -24.91 26.70
N SER A 176 10.93 -24.08 27.33
CA SER A 176 10.54 -22.78 27.90
C SER A 176 10.63 -21.65 26.87
N GLN A 177 11.46 -21.81 25.86
CA GLN A 177 11.67 -20.89 24.75
C GLN A 177 12.14 -21.66 23.51
N LEU A 178 11.87 -21.16 22.32
CA LEU A 178 12.26 -21.74 21.04
C LEU A 178 12.74 -20.65 20.07
N SER A 179 13.38 -21.05 18.99
CA SER A 179 13.70 -20.18 17.85
C SER A 179 13.03 -20.67 16.58
N LEU A 180 12.82 -19.81 15.60
CA LEU A 180 12.22 -20.19 14.31
C LEU A 180 13.00 -21.31 13.60
N PRO A 181 14.35 -21.33 13.57
CA PRO A 181 15.10 -22.47 13.04
C PRO A 181 14.82 -23.81 13.72
N GLN A 182 14.51 -23.83 15.02
CA GLN A 182 14.12 -25.06 15.73
C GLN A 182 12.72 -25.58 15.33
N LEU A 183 11.89 -24.70 14.76
CA LEU A 183 10.59 -25.04 14.21
C LEU A 183 10.66 -25.46 12.74
N ASN A 184 11.81 -25.30 12.09
CA ASN A 184 11.97 -25.61 10.67
C ASN A 184 11.73 -27.11 10.40
N GLY A 185 10.89 -27.41 9.41
CA GLY A 185 10.45 -28.78 9.06
C GLY A 185 9.10 -29.19 9.69
N PHE A 186 8.57 -28.41 10.65
CA PHE A 186 7.22 -28.63 11.14
C PHE A 186 6.20 -27.90 10.29
N ASN A 187 5.02 -28.51 10.12
CA ASN A 187 3.91 -27.89 9.42
C ASN A 187 3.22 -26.88 10.35
N CYS A 188 2.93 -25.71 9.82
CA CYS A 188 2.37 -24.60 10.57
C CYS A 188 1.08 -24.10 9.94
N LEU A 189 0.18 -23.62 10.77
CA LEU A 189 -1.02 -22.91 10.39
C LEU A 189 -0.76 -21.40 10.55
N LEU A 190 -1.06 -20.63 9.51
CA LEU A 190 -0.97 -19.17 9.51
C LEU A 190 -2.33 -18.57 9.19
N ARG A 191 -2.63 -17.43 9.79
CA ARG A 191 -3.66 -16.53 9.30
C ARG A 191 -3.15 -15.83 8.06
N ASP A 192 -4.05 -15.49 7.17
CA ASP A 192 -3.77 -14.53 6.11
C ASP A 192 -3.64 -13.11 6.69
N GLU A 193 -3.10 -12.20 5.90
CA GLU A 193 -3.00 -10.77 6.25
C GLU A 193 -2.31 -10.44 7.60
N ILE A 194 -1.34 -11.27 8.01
CA ILE A 194 -0.51 -10.98 9.19
C ILE A 194 0.69 -10.05 8.88
N GLY A 195 0.70 -9.47 7.69
CA GLY A 195 1.72 -8.52 7.27
C GLY A 195 3.09 -9.16 7.08
N PHE A 196 4.15 -8.45 7.51
CA PHE A 196 5.53 -8.89 7.31
C PHE A 196 5.88 -10.21 8.03
N TRP A 197 5.10 -10.64 9.01
CA TRP A 197 5.30 -11.89 9.72
C TRP A 197 5.28 -13.11 8.78
N THR A 198 4.42 -13.09 7.75
CA THR A 198 4.34 -14.18 6.76
C THR A 198 5.70 -14.41 6.08
N ASN A 199 6.34 -13.35 5.61
CA ASN A 199 7.63 -13.46 4.93
C ASN A 199 8.75 -13.83 5.90
N LEU A 200 8.73 -13.29 7.12
CA LEU A 200 9.71 -13.58 8.15
C LEU A 200 9.71 -15.09 8.50
N VAL A 201 8.56 -15.65 8.86
CA VAL A 201 8.49 -17.07 9.26
C VAL A 201 8.83 -18.00 8.10
N LYS A 202 8.38 -17.71 6.88
CA LYS A 202 8.73 -18.50 5.69
C LYS A 202 10.22 -18.47 5.39
N SER A 203 10.87 -17.33 5.50
CA SER A 203 12.32 -17.20 5.27
C SER A 203 13.17 -17.92 6.30
N LYS A 204 12.75 -17.94 7.55
CA LYS A 204 13.46 -18.62 8.66
C LYS A 204 13.15 -20.12 8.76
N MET A 205 12.07 -20.58 8.13
CA MET A 205 11.59 -21.95 8.18
C MET A 205 11.35 -22.53 6.77
N PRO A 206 12.38 -22.58 5.91
CA PRO A 206 12.21 -22.93 4.48
C PRO A 206 11.80 -24.40 4.23
N ALA A 207 12.06 -25.31 5.18
CA ALA A 207 11.64 -26.71 5.08
C ALA A 207 10.24 -26.96 5.66
N SER A 208 9.60 -25.96 6.25
CA SER A 208 8.23 -26.05 6.79
C SER A 208 7.20 -25.83 5.70
N ARG A 209 6.01 -26.46 5.89
CA ARG A 209 4.83 -26.19 5.08
C ARG A 209 3.86 -25.32 5.88
N PHE A 210 3.31 -24.33 5.22
CA PHE A 210 2.38 -23.39 5.82
C PHE A 210 0.99 -23.55 5.20
N LEU A 211 0.01 -23.92 6.03
CA LEU A 211 -1.40 -23.87 5.68
C LEU A 211 -1.90 -22.46 6.04
N ILE A 212 -2.29 -21.70 5.03
CA ILE A 212 -2.79 -20.33 5.22
C ILE A 212 -4.31 -20.36 5.19
N GLN A 213 -4.94 -19.77 6.18
CA GLN A 213 -6.39 -19.64 6.29
C GLN A 213 -6.80 -18.17 6.26
N THR A 214 -7.80 -17.89 5.44
CA THR A 214 -8.42 -16.56 5.28
C THR A 214 -9.67 -16.43 6.13
N ASP A 215 -10.37 -17.55 6.40
CA ASP A 215 -11.55 -17.59 7.24
C ASP A 215 -11.17 -17.81 8.70
N GLU A 216 -11.65 -16.93 9.58
CA GLU A 216 -11.31 -16.96 11.00
C GLU A 216 -11.90 -18.21 11.70
N PHE A 217 -13.13 -18.60 11.37
CA PHE A 217 -13.77 -19.78 11.95
C PHE A 217 -13.02 -21.06 11.56
N GLU A 218 -12.64 -21.19 10.29
CA GLU A 218 -11.85 -22.35 9.83
C GLU A 218 -10.47 -22.37 10.49
N PHE A 219 -9.84 -21.21 10.67
CA PHE A 219 -8.57 -21.10 11.38
C PHE A 219 -8.72 -21.60 12.82
N GLU A 220 -9.72 -21.13 13.56
CA GLU A 220 -9.98 -21.56 14.94
C GLU A 220 -10.26 -23.04 15.05
N GLU A 221 -11.07 -23.61 14.14
CA GLU A 221 -11.34 -25.04 14.09
C GLU A 221 -10.05 -25.86 13.87
N LEU A 222 -9.20 -25.44 12.95
CA LEU A 222 -7.92 -26.10 12.69
C LEU A 222 -6.96 -25.99 13.87
N VAL A 223 -6.93 -24.85 14.57
CA VAL A 223 -6.14 -24.69 15.80
C VAL A 223 -6.63 -25.68 16.87
N ARG A 224 -7.93 -25.88 17.01
CA ARG A 224 -8.51 -26.74 18.03
C ARG A 224 -8.36 -28.24 17.73
N THR A 225 -8.49 -28.64 16.46
CA THR A 225 -8.61 -30.05 16.04
C THR A 225 -7.33 -30.62 15.46
N SER A 226 -6.36 -29.81 15.04
CA SER A 226 -5.12 -30.27 14.40
C SER A 226 -3.92 -30.24 15.35
N THR A 227 -2.86 -30.95 14.93
CA THR A 227 -1.54 -30.93 15.60
C THR A 227 -0.59 -29.90 14.98
N LEU A 228 -1.05 -29.07 14.02
CA LEU A 228 -0.25 -28.03 13.38
C LEU A 228 0.21 -27.00 14.41
N LEU A 229 1.43 -26.51 14.28
CA LEU A 229 1.89 -25.38 15.05
C LEU A 229 1.19 -24.12 14.52
N CYS A 230 0.89 -23.16 15.39
CA CYS A 230 0.42 -21.85 14.98
C CYS A 230 1.15 -20.77 15.77
N PHE A 231 0.92 -19.51 15.41
CA PHE A 231 1.59 -18.39 16.04
C PHE A 231 0.58 -17.47 16.72
N SER A 232 1.02 -16.85 17.81
CA SER A 232 0.33 -15.79 18.51
C SER A 232 1.33 -14.69 18.86
N SER A 233 0.86 -13.58 19.41
CA SER A 233 1.74 -12.52 19.87
C SER A 233 1.45 -12.12 21.30
N SER A 234 2.36 -11.32 21.91
CA SER A 234 2.16 -10.72 23.23
C SER A 234 0.93 -9.78 23.29
N LYS A 235 0.30 -9.50 22.16
CA LYS A 235 -0.91 -8.69 22.04
C LYS A 235 -2.18 -9.50 21.74
N THR A 236 -2.02 -10.80 21.47
CA THR A 236 -3.14 -11.74 21.48
C THR A 236 -3.58 -11.91 22.94
N THR A 237 -4.80 -11.53 23.28
CA THR A 237 -5.28 -11.53 24.65
C THR A 237 -5.36 -12.94 25.22
N ASP A 238 -5.06 -13.10 26.52
CA ASP A 238 -5.17 -14.36 27.28
C ASP A 238 -6.60 -14.97 27.25
N SER A 239 -7.57 -14.18 26.82
CA SER A 239 -8.97 -14.58 26.64
C SER A 239 -9.25 -15.34 25.31
N ASP A 240 -8.25 -15.56 24.46
CA ASP A 240 -8.44 -16.30 23.21
C ASP A 240 -8.65 -17.77 23.50
N GLN A 241 -9.94 -18.17 23.62
CA GLN A 241 -10.34 -19.57 23.81
C GLN A 241 -9.85 -20.50 22.68
N THR A 242 -9.49 -19.92 21.55
CA THR A 242 -8.94 -20.61 20.38
C THR A 242 -7.66 -21.37 20.72
N LEU A 243 -6.81 -20.82 21.59
CA LEU A 243 -5.54 -21.45 22.00
C LEU A 243 -5.67 -22.44 23.16
N LYS A 244 -6.90 -22.70 23.61
CA LYS A 244 -7.15 -23.66 24.71
C LYS A 244 -6.60 -25.06 24.35
N GLY A 245 -5.77 -25.60 25.25
CA GLY A 245 -5.11 -26.90 25.02
C GLY A 245 -3.74 -26.82 24.35
N ARG A 246 -3.27 -25.61 24.03
CA ARG A 246 -1.93 -25.34 23.50
C ARG A 246 -1.05 -24.66 24.53
N LYS A 247 0.26 -24.86 24.41
CA LYS A 247 1.27 -24.11 25.16
C LYS A 247 1.82 -23.00 24.26
N GLN A 248 1.78 -21.79 24.77
CA GLN A 248 2.44 -20.65 24.13
C GLN A 248 3.89 -20.58 24.60
N ILE A 249 4.82 -20.64 23.65
CA ILE A 249 6.27 -20.62 23.93
C ILE A 249 6.86 -19.40 23.22
N PRO A 250 7.56 -18.52 23.95
CA PRO A 250 8.17 -17.33 23.36
C PRO A 250 9.28 -17.72 22.39
N LEU A 251 9.35 -16.99 21.28
CA LEU A 251 10.42 -17.10 20.30
C LEU A 251 11.56 -16.14 20.64
N THR A 252 12.80 -16.60 20.45
CA THR A 252 14.02 -15.87 20.88
C THR A 252 14.74 -15.13 19.77
N ASP A 253 14.33 -15.34 18.52
CA ASP A 253 14.94 -14.64 17.39
C ASP A 253 14.78 -13.11 17.56
N PRO A 254 15.82 -12.32 17.30
CA PRO A 254 15.73 -10.87 17.48
C PRO A 254 14.60 -10.24 16.65
N GLU A 255 14.37 -10.76 15.44
CA GLU A 255 13.39 -10.24 14.50
C GLU A 255 11.93 -10.50 14.91
N VAL A 256 11.70 -11.37 15.91
CA VAL A 256 10.35 -11.64 16.43
C VAL A 256 10.00 -10.85 17.68
N ASN A 257 10.95 -10.00 18.14
CA ASN A 257 10.79 -9.04 19.22
C ASN A 257 10.79 -7.64 18.63
N VAL A 258 9.66 -7.18 18.17
CA VAL A 258 9.53 -5.98 17.35
C VAL A 258 9.15 -4.77 18.19
N THR A 259 9.82 -3.66 17.97
CA THR A 259 9.33 -2.34 18.37
C THR A 259 8.85 -1.63 17.12
N TYR A 260 7.53 -1.50 17.00
CA TYR A 260 6.94 -0.72 15.92
C TYR A 260 7.18 0.76 16.11
N HIS A 261 7.35 1.45 14.99
CA HIS A 261 7.53 2.89 14.94
C HIS A 261 6.45 3.50 14.07
N LEU A 262 5.86 4.59 14.53
CA LEU A 262 5.01 5.45 13.73
C LEU A 262 5.90 6.42 12.96
N ILE A 263 5.63 6.56 11.69
CA ILE A 263 6.26 7.56 10.84
C ILE A 263 5.21 8.48 10.21
N SER A 264 5.56 9.74 10.04
CA SER A 264 4.78 10.72 9.28
C SER A 264 5.69 11.77 8.69
N SER A 265 5.20 12.54 7.70
CA SER A 265 5.92 13.73 7.25
C SER A 265 6.14 14.69 8.42
N THR A 266 7.32 15.31 8.50
CA THR A 266 7.62 16.36 9.51
C THR A 266 6.68 17.57 9.42
N LYS A 267 5.98 17.74 8.28
CA LYS A 267 4.97 18.78 8.05
C LYS A 267 3.58 18.41 8.57
N SER A 268 3.34 17.12 8.87
CA SER A 268 2.04 16.64 9.36
C SER A 268 1.86 16.92 10.84
N THR A 269 0.70 17.45 11.21
CA THR A 269 0.34 17.70 12.61
C THR A 269 -0.36 16.50 13.28
N ILE A 270 -0.79 15.51 12.49
CA ILE A 270 -1.57 14.37 12.97
C ILE A 270 -0.76 13.55 13.98
N LEU A 271 0.44 13.09 13.59
CA LEU A 271 1.28 12.29 14.47
C LEU A 271 1.78 13.11 15.68
N GLN A 272 2.10 14.38 15.48
CA GLN A 272 2.49 15.29 16.58
C GLN A 272 1.40 15.41 17.64
N SER A 273 0.13 15.41 17.23
CA SER A 273 -1.01 15.53 18.14
C SER A 273 -1.27 14.27 18.96
N VAL A 274 -0.89 13.08 18.48
CA VAL A 274 -1.08 11.79 19.17
C VAL A 274 0.17 11.30 19.92
N SER A 275 1.34 11.80 19.56
CA SER A 275 2.65 11.43 20.14
C SER A 275 2.68 11.50 21.69
N PRO A 276 2.16 12.54 22.37
CA PRO A 276 2.18 12.60 23.82
C PRO A 276 1.44 11.46 24.52
N THR A 277 0.47 10.84 23.83
CA THR A 277 -0.32 9.72 24.36
C THR A 277 0.49 8.41 24.40
N PHE A 278 1.53 8.28 23.58
CA PHE A 278 2.32 7.06 23.45
C PHE A 278 3.58 7.03 24.31
N GLU A 279 4.16 8.16 24.63
CA GLU A 279 5.36 8.25 25.48
C GLU A 279 5.15 7.68 26.90
N PHE A 280 3.91 7.66 27.40
CA PHE A 280 3.56 7.20 28.75
C PHE A 280 3.15 5.72 28.85
N ARG A 281 2.96 5.00 27.75
CA ARG A 281 2.54 3.57 27.81
C ARG A 281 3.69 2.59 27.99
N HIS A 282 4.94 3.07 28.07
CA HIS A 282 6.12 2.22 28.22
C HIS A 282 6.58 1.97 29.67
N GLN A 283 5.85 2.47 30.69
CA GLN A 283 6.25 2.36 32.11
C GLN A 283 5.30 1.54 32.98
N LYS A 284 4.51 0.61 32.41
CA LYS A 284 3.74 -0.34 33.25
C LYS A 284 3.83 -1.75 32.71
#